data_d2aacc34be9a630b2cd5a454d5b75783
#
_entry.id   d2aacc34be9a630b2cd5a454d5b75783
#
_cell.length_a   1.000
_cell.length_b   1.000
_cell.length_c   1.000
_cell.angle_alpha   90.00
_cell.angle_beta   90.00
_cell.angle_gamma   90.00
#
_symmetry.space_group_name_H-M   'P 1'
#
loop_
_entity.id
_entity.type
_entity.pdbx_description
1 polymer ?
#
loop_
_entity_poly.entity_id
_entity_poly.type
_entity_poly.pdbx_seq_one_letter_code
_entity_poly.pdbx_strand_id
1 'polypeptide(L)'
;AGGGLALVLLALMQAEAVSGQVLAPIAGVAMSPWTDLALTGTSITERAEADPLLTRDMLSKTAALYLNGEPADMAIASPLYGNLTNLPPVQIHVGENEILLDDARRYAHRAQAAGSNVSLNVWQGMAHVVPANVGTLSASEKALDLIGEFLTASFDR
;
A
#
# COMPACT_ATOMS: atom_id res chain seq x y z
N ALA A 1 -2.45 6.04 5.88
CA ALA A 1 -1.87 5.26 7.00
C ALA A 1 -2.32 3.80 6.96
N GLY A 2 -3.63 3.52 6.88
CA GLY A 2 -4.17 2.15 6.99
C GLY A 2 -3.59 1.15 5.99
N GLY A 3 -3.37 1.54 4.74
CA GLY A 3 -2.78 0.66 3.71
C GLY A 3 -1.35 0.21 4.06
N GLY A 4 -0.52 1.11 4.57
CA GLY A 4 0.84 0.77 5.03
C GLY A 4 0.81 -0.18 6.22
N LEU A 5 -0.03 0.08 7.23
CA LEU A 5 -0.22 -0.81 8.39
C LEU A 5 -0.73 -2.19 7.99
N ALA A 6 -1.65 -2.28 7.04
CA ALA A 6 -2.15 -3.56 6.53
C ALA A 6 -1.03 -4.38 5.89
N LEU A 7 -0.15 -3.76 5.11
CA LEU A 7 1.00 -4.44 4.49
C LEU A 7 2.04 -4.90 5.51
N VAL A 8 2.28 -4.12 6.57
CA VAL A 8 3.14 -4.54 7.71
C VAL A 8 2.52 -5.76 8.39
N LEU A 9 1.24 -5.68 8.77
CA LEU A 9 0.54 -6.76 9.45
C LEU A 9 0.55 -8.04 8.61
N LEU A 10 0.31 -7.92 7.31
CA LEU A 10 0.34 -9.04 6.37
C LEU A 10 1.70 -9.76 6.38
N ALA A 11 2.79 -9.01 6.33
CA ALA A 11 4.14 -9.56 6.36
C ALA A 11 4.46 -10.24 7.71
N LEU A 12 4.06 -9.64 8.82
CA LEU A 12 4.24 -10.21 10.16
C LEU A 12 3.43 -11.50 10.34
N MET A 13 2.15 -11.50 9.98
CA MET A 13 1.30 -12.69 10.08
C MET A 13 1.80 -13.82 9.18
N GLN A 14 2.30 -13.50 7.98
CA GLN A 14 2.89 -14.50 7.10
C GLN A 14 4.15 -15.12 7.70
N ALA A 15 5.01 -14.32 8.32
CA ALA A 15 6.21 -14.82 8.98
C ALA A 15 5.86 -15.75 10.16
N GLU A 16 4.88 -15.39 10.97
CA GLU A 16 4.37 -16.22 12.08
C GLU A 16 3.67 -17.50 11.57
N ALA A 17 2.96 -17.42 10.45
CA ALA A 17 2.32 -18.58 9.84
C ALA A 17 3.33 -19.63 9.35
N VAL A 18 4.47 -19.19 8.81
CA VAL A 18 5.57 -20.10 8.42
C VAL A 18 6.13 -20.84 9.64
N SER A 19 6.12 -20.23 10.82
CA SER A 19 6.52 -20.89 12.08
C SER A 19 5.44 -21.80 12.67
N GLY A 20 4.23 -21.84 12.08
CA GLY A 20 3.09 -22.63 12.53
C GLY A 20 2.34 -22.07 13.75
N GLN A 21 2.58 -20.82 14.11
CA GLN A 21 1.98 -20.19 15.30
C GLN A 21 0.60 -19.58 15.03
N VAL A 22 0.33 -19.15 13.79
CA VAL A 22 -0.93 -18.55 13.37
C VAL A 22 -1.37 -19.06 12.00
N LEU A 23 -2.63 -18.85 11.64
CA LEU A 23 -3.10 -19.10 10.28
C LEU A 23 -2.53 -18.06 9.32
N ALA A 24 -2.09 -18.51 8.14
CA ALA A 24 -1.62 -17.62 7.09
C ALA A 24 -2.74 -16.70 6.59
N PRO A 25 -2.46 -15.42 6.32
CA PRO A 25 -3.39 -14.58 5.60
C PRO A 25 -3.64 -15.12 4.18
N ILE A 26 -4.87 -15.12 3.73
CA ILE A 26 -5.25 -15.64 2.41
C ILE A 26 -4.85 -14.65 1.30
N ALA A 27 -5.09 -13.36 1.54
CA ALA A 27 -4.80 -12.27 0.61
C ALA A 27 -4.73 -10.93 1.34
N GLY A 28 -4.26 -9.89 0.66
CA GLY A 28 -4.27 -8.53 1.15
C GLY A 28 -4.69 -7.51 0.08
N VAL A 29 -5.43 -6.49 0.50
CA VAL A 29 -5.75 -5.34 -0.35
C VAL A 29 -5.23 -4.07 0.34
N ALA A 30 -4.51 -3.24 -0.39
CA ALA A 30 -4.03 -1.96 0.11
C ALA A 30 -4.46 -0.82 -0.83
N MET A 31 -5.11 0.19 -0.25
CA MET A 31 -5.55 1.39 -0.96
C MET A 31 -4.65 2.56 -0.59
N SER A 32 -3.97 3.13 -1.59
CA SER A 32 -3.03 4.25 -1.45
C SER A 32 -2.07 4.06 -0.26
N PRO A 33 -1.31 2.96 -0.22
CA PRO A 33 -0.49 2.65 0.95
C PRO A 33 0.68 3.63 1.06
N TRP A 34 0.88 4.17 2.25
CA TRP A 34 2.11 4.86 2.63
C TRP A 34 3.10 3.82 3.12
N THR A 35 4.11 3.50 2.31
CA THR A 35 5.06 2.41 2.55
C THR A 35 6.47 2.87 2.90
N ASP A 36 6.72 4.18 2.80
CA ASP A 36 8.03 4.81 3.01
C ASP A 36 7.88 6.10 3.84
N LEU A 37 8.06 6.00 5.15
CA LEU A 37 7.97 7.16 6.05
C LEU A 37 9.18 8.09 5.93
N ALA A 38 10.25 7.67 5.25
CA ALA A 38 11.38 8.52 4.92
C ALA A 38 11.10 9.48 3.75
N LEU A 39 9.95 9.32 3.07
CA LEU A 39 9.48 10.18 1.97
C LEU A 39 10.51 10.31 0.82
N THR A 40 11.09 9.17 0.41
CA THR A 40 12.15 9.14 -0.61
C THR A 40 11.63 8.94 -2.04
N GLY A 41 10.32 8.71 -2.22
CA GLY A 41 9.69 8.61 -3.55
C GLY A 41 9.72 9.94 -4.29
N THR A 42 9.96 9.94 -5.61
CA THR A 42 9.99 11.17 -6.43
C THR A 42 8.61 11.80 -6.57
N SER A 43 7.54 10.98 -6.55
CA SER A 43 6.16 11.45 -6.61
C SER A 43 5.80 12.42 -5.47
N ILE A 44 6.49 12.35 -4.33
CA ILE A 44 6.35 13.32 -3.22
C ILE A 44 6.52 14.78 -3.70
N THR A 45 7.36 14.99 -4.69
CA THR A 45 7.62 16.31 -5.28
C THR A 45 6.91 16.47 -6.62
N GLU A 46 6.98 15.47 -7.49
CA GLU A 46 6.44 15.53 -8.85
C GLU A 46 4.90 15.62 -8.88
N ARG A 47 4.21 15.11 -7.86
CA ARG A 47 2.76 15.12 -7.75
C ARG A 47 2.24 16.13 -6.71
N ALA A 48 3.11 16.96 -6.15
CA ALA A 48 2.74 17.89 -5.07
C ALA A 48 1.62 18.87 -5.44
N GLU A 49 1.57 19.32 -6.71
CA GLU A 49 0.50 20.21 -7.19
C GLU A 49 -0.76 19.46 -7.64
N ALA A 50 -0.62 18.17 -7.97
CA ALA A 50 -1.72 17.33 -8.44
C ALA A 50 -2.49 16.66 -7.31
N ASP A 51 -1.86 16.45 -6.15
CA ASP A 51 -2.51 15.83 -4.99
C ASP A 51 -3.33 16.87 -4.21
N PRO A 52 -4.67 16.76 -4.22
CA PRO A 52 -5.53 17.73 -3.54
C PRO A 52 -5.62 17.51 -2.03
N LEU A 53 -5.07 16.42 -1.49
CA LEU A 53 -5.32 15.99 -0.12
C LEU A 53 -4.05 15.92 0.72
N LEU A 54 -2.94 15.45 0.16
CA LEU A 54 -1.72 15.20 0.90
C LEU A 54 -0.61 16.17 0.50
N THR A 55 0.19 16.58 1.48
CA THR A 55 1.39 17.37 1.24
C THR A 55 2.60 16.74 1.92
N ARG A 56 3.79 17.01 1.38
CA ARG A 56 5.05 16.55 1.99
C ARG A 56 5.18 17.00 3.45
N ASP A 57 4.83 18.24 3.76
CA ASP A 57 4.91 18.80 5.12
C ASP A 57 4.01 18.05 6.09
N MET A 58 2.76 17.80 5.68
CA MET A 58 1.80 17.01 6.49
C MET A 58 2.30 15.60 6.74
N LEU A 59 2.80 14.90 5.72
CA LEU A 59 3.36 13.55 5.87
C LEU A 59 4.60 13.56 6.76
N SER A 60 5.52 14.51 6.58
CA SER A 60 6.73 14.63 7.39
C SER A 60 6.41 14.81 8.88
N LYS A 61 5.48 15.71 9.20
CA LYS A 61 5.02 15.92 10.59
C LYS A 61 4.36 14.68 11.18
N THR A 62 3.52 14.01 10.38
CA THR A 62 2.84 12.78 10.81
C THR A 62 3.84 11.65 11.03
N ALA A 63 4.83 11.48 10.15
CA ALA A 63 5.89 10.51 10.31
C ALA A 63 6.69 10.77 11.60
N ALA A 64 7.09 12.01 11.85
CA ALA A 64 7.84 12.38 13.04
C ALA A 64 7.08 12.04 14.35
N LEU A 65 5.77 12.30 14.39
CA LEU A 65 4.92 11.96 15.53
C LEU A 65 4.78 10.44 15.71
N TYR A 66 4.59 9.70 14.62
CA TYR A 66 4.42 8.24 14.66
C TYR A 66 5.71 7.53 15.05
N LEU A 67 6.83 7.95 14.48
CA LEU A 67 8.14 7.35 14.72
C LEU A 67 8.72 7.69 16.10
N ASN A 68 8.36 8.83 16.67
CA ASN A 68 8.84 9.29 17.97
C ASN A 68 10.39 9.16 18.13
N GLY A 69 11.12 9.50 17.09
CA GLY A 69 12.58 9.45 17.03
C GLY A 69 13.19 8.15 16.49
N GLU A 70 12.36 7.12 16.23
CA GLU A 70 12.83 5.89 15.61
C GLU A 70 13.14 6.10 14.10
N PRO A 71 14.03 5.27 13.51
CA PRO A 71 14.39 5.37 12.10
C PRO A 71 13.18 5.20 11.17
N ALA A 72 13.09 6.08 10.16
CA ALA A 72 11.96 6.07 9.23
C ALA A 72 11.96 4.88 8.24
N ASP A 73 13.07 4.18 8.11
CA ASP A 73 13.24 2.99 7.26
C ASP A 73 13.04 1.66 8.01
N MET A 74 12.59 1.72 9.26
CA MET A 74 12.21 0.50 9.98
C MET A 74 11.09 -0.25 9.25
N ALA A 75 11.29 -1.53 8.99
CA ALA A 75 10.33 -2.38 8.26
C ALA A 75 8.92 -2.41 8.88
N ILE A 76 8.83 -2.30 10.21
CA ILE A 76 7.56 -2.26 10.96
C ILE A 76 6.79 -0.93 10.80
N ALA A 77 7.46 0.14 10.37
CA ALA A 77 6.85 1.43 10.10
C ALA A 77 6.76 1.70 8.60
N SER A 78 7.77 1.26 7.85
CA SER A 78 7.91 1.44 6.41
C SER A 78 8.06 0.08 5.72
N PRO A 79 6.94 -0.57 5.36
CA PRO A 79 6.97 -1.91 4.80
C PRO A 79 7.75 -2.03 3.48
N LEU A 80 8.00 -0.93 2.81
CA LEU A 80 8.89 -0.88 1.65
C LEU A 80 10.27 -1.50 1.94
N TYR A 81 10.80 -1.32 3.16
CA TYR A 81 12.13 -1.81 3.55
C TYR A 81 12.11 -3.20 4.19
N GLY A 82 10.91 -3.80 4.33
CA GLY A 82 10.74 -5.11 4.93
C GLY A 82 11.16 -6.29 4.07
N ASN A 83 11.02 -7.49 4.64
CA ASN A 83 11.09 -8.73 3.88
C ASN A 83 9.77 -8.93 3.12
N LEU A 84 9.84 -8.93 1.79
CA LEU A 84 8.69 -9.05 0.90
C LEU A 84 8.61 -10.41 0.20
N THR A 85 9.36 -11.42 0.69
CA THR A 85 9.30 -12.79 0.16
C THR A 85 8.09 -13.55 0.70
N ASN A 86 7.54 -14.44 -0.10
CA ASN A 86 6.45 -15.34 0.29
C ASN A 86 5.20 -14.63 0.85
N LEU A 87 4.96 -13.38 0.49
CA LEU A 87 3.71 -12.73 0.86
C LEU A 87 2.52 -13.44 0.22
N PRO A 88 1.35 -13.51 0.90
CA PRO A 88 0.14 -13.93 0.22
C PRO A 88 -0.18 -13.00 -0.94
N PRO A 89 -1.08 -13.36 -1.86
CA PRO A 89 -1.50 -12.45 -2.93
C PRO A 89 -1.90 -11.08 -2.41
N VAL A 90 -1.39 -10.02 -3.03
CA VAL A 90 -1.71 -8.63 -2.66
C VAL A 90 -2.20 -7.86 -3.87
N GLN A 91 -3.29 -7.11 -3.70
CA GLN A 91 -3.75 -6.14 -4.68
C GLN A 91 -3.61 -4.72 -4.13
N ILE A 92 -2.95 -3.84 -4.89
CA ILE A 92 -2.74 -2.45 -4.52
C ILE A 92 -3.48 -1.54 -5.49
N HIS A 93 -4.19 -0.54 -4.95
CA HIS A 93 -4.83 0.53 -5.71
C HIS A 93 -4.24 1.88 -5.30
N VAL A 94 -3.91 2.73 -6.28
CA VAL A 94 -3.35 4.06 -6.05
C VAL A 94 -3.81 5.02 -7.14
N GLY A 95 -4.09 6.26 -6.80
CA GLY A 95 -4.37 7.31 -7.77
C GLY A 95 -3.09 7.83 -8.44
N GLU A 96 -3.18 8.20 -9.71
CA GLU A 96 -2.05 8.78 -10.45
C GLU A 96 -1.63 10.14 -9.87
N ASN A 97 -2.58 10.90 -9.34
CA ASN A 97 -2.37 12.24 -8.82
C ASN A 97 -1.98 12.27 -7.33
N GLU A 98 -1.48 11.16 -6.81
CA GLU A 98 -1.06 11.07 -5.41
C GLU A 98 0.44 11.29 -5.24
N ILE A 99 0.84 12.00 -4.19
CA ILE A 99 2.25 12.04 -3.76
C ILE A 99 2.74 10.68 -3.26
N LEU A 100 1.84 9.75 -2.88
CA LEU A 100 2.14 8.36 -2.49
C LEU A 100 2.20 7.38 -3.69
N LEU A 101 2.16 7.86 -4.93
CA LEU A 101 2.20 7.01 -6.12
C LEU A 101 3.43 6.10 -6.15
N ASP A 102 4.61 6.65 -5.85
CA ASP A 102 5.85 5.87 -5.84
C ASP A 102 5.96 4.92 -4.65
N ASP A 103 5.31 5.19 -3.54
CA ASP A 103 5.18 4.26 -2.43
C ASP A 103 4.55 2.95 -2.89
N ALA A 104 3.41 3.05 -3.59
CA ALA A 104 2.72 1.88 -4.14
C ALA A 104 3.53 1.18 -5.24
N ARG A 105 4.12 1.94 -6.17
CA ARG A 105 4.94 1.41 -7.28
C ARG A 105 6.18 0.67 -6.78
N ARG A 106 6.93 1.31 -5.91
CA ARG A 106 8.19 0.76 -5.36
C ARG A 106 7.93 -0.49 -4.53
N TYR A 107 6.88 -0.47 -3.70
CA TYR A 107 6.49 -1.65 -2.93
C TYR A 107 6.10 -2.80 -3.84
N ALA A 108 5.19 -2.58 -4.80
CA ALA A 108 4.77 -3.62 -5.74
C ALA A 108 5.97 -4.20 -6.53
N HIS A 109 6.82 -3.35 -7.07
CA HIS A 109 8.02 -3.76 -7.81
C HIS A 109 8.97 -4.61 -6.94
N ARG A 110 9.26 -4.18 -5.71
CA ARG A 110 10.14 -4.93 -4.81
C ARG A 110 9.54 -6.28 -4.40
N ALA A 111 8.24 -6.32 -4.11
CA ALA A 111 7.57 -7.56 -3.75
C ALA A 111 7.53 -8.55 -4.91
N GLN A 112 7.24 -8.09 -6.13
CA GLN A 112 7.31 -8.90 -7.35
C GLN A 112 8.72 -9.43 -7.61
N ALA A 113 9.74 -8.58 -7.46
CA ALA A 113 11.15 -8.98 -7.59
C ALA A 113 11.56 -10.00 -6.52
N ALA A 114 10.92 -10.00 -5.35
CA ALA A 114 11.10 -11.00 -4.30
C ALA A 114 10.28 -12.29 -4.51
N GLY A 115 9.57 -12.42 -5.65
CA GLY A 115 8.76 -13.58 -6.00
C GLY A 115 7.34 -13.60 -5.43
N SER A 116 6.89 -12.53 -4.79
CA SER A 116 5.53 -12.42 -4.26
C SER A 116 4.52 -11.99 -5.33
N ASN A 117 3.31 -12.54 -5.25
CA ASN A 117 2.23 -12.22 -6.19
C ASN A 117 1.54 -10.91 -5.79
N VAL A 118 2.01 -9.81 -6.36
CA VAL A 118 1.46 -8.46 -6.09
C VAL A 118 0.98 -7.84 -7.39
N SER A 119 -0.27 -7.39 -7.43
CA SER A 119 -0.84 -6.60 -8.51
C SER A 119 -0.98 -5.13 -8.12
N LEU A 120 -0.75 -4.22 -9.07
CA LEU A 120 -0.84 -2.78 -8.87
C LEU A 120 -1.80 -2.17 -9.90
N ASN A 121 -2.82 -1.49 -9.42
CA ASN A 121 -3.79 -0.73 -10.20
C ASN A 121 -3.55 0.77 -9.99
N VAL A 122 -3.01 1.45 -11.01
CA VAL A 122 -2.85 2.91 -11.02
C VAL A 122 -4.04 3.54 -11.73
N TRP A 123 -4.79 4.39 -11.04
CA TRP A 123 -6.01 5.02 -11.53
C TRP A 123 -5.70 6.40 -12.10
N GLN A 124 -5.80 6.54 -13.43
CA GLN A 124 -5.48 7.78 -14.14
C GLN A 124 -6.35 8.95 -13.68
N GLY A 125 -5.71 10.08 -13.40
CA GLY A 125 -6.36 11.31 -12.98
C GLY A 125 -7.02 11.28 -11.60
N MET A 126 -6.89 10.17 -10.86
CA MET A 126 -7.53 9.99 -9.56
C MET A 126 -6.62 10.40 -8.41
N ALA A 127 -7.26 10.84 -7.33
CA ALA A 127 -6.63 11.23 -6.08
C ALA A 127 -6.61 10.07 -5.06
N HIS A 128 -6.23 10.38 -3.82
CA HIS A 128 -6.03 9.44 -2.72
C HIS A 128 -7.28 8.62 -2.38
N VAL A 129 -7.09 7.29 -2.24
CA VAL A 129 -8.11 6.30 -1.87
C VAL A 129 -9.31 6.31 -2.85
N VAL A 130 -9.04 6.06 -4.13
CA VAL A 130 -10.07 5.99 -5.18
C VAL A 130 -11.33 5.23 -4.76
N PRO A 131 -11.26 4.02 -4.15
CA PRO A 131 -12.45 3.25 -3.78
C PRO A 131 -13.39 3.95 -2.79
N ALA A 132 -12.93 4.96 -2.05
CA ALA A 132 -13.76 5.66 -1.07
C ALA A 132 -14.84 6.56 -1.69
N ASN A 133 -14.78 6.83 -3.01
CA ASN A 133 -15.70 7.72 -3.70
C ASN A 133 -16.79 6.95 -4.48
N VAL A 134 -17.17 5.77 -4.00
CA VAL A 134 -18.26 4.97 -4.59
C VAL A 134 -19.57 5.75 -4.60
N GLY A 135 -20.35 5.57 -5.65
CA GLY A 135 -21.59 6.33 -5.89
C GLY A 135 -21.37 7.74 -6.48
N THR A 136 -20.10 8.19 -6.57
CA THR A 136 -19.74 9.48 -7.17
C THR A 136 -18.86 9.30 -8.39
N LEU A 137 -17.91 8.38 -8.34
CA LEU A 137 -16.94 8.14 -9.41
C LEU A 137 -17.06 6.70 -9.94
N SER A 138 -17.23 6.56 -11.25
CA SER A 138 -17.23 5.22 -11.89
C SER A 138 -15.91 4.47 -11.72
N ALA A 139 -14.79 5.17 -11.55
CA ALA A 139 -13.51 4.58 -11.21
C ALA A 139 -13.52 3.88 -9.86
N SER A 140 -14.27 4.43 -8.88
CA SER A 140 -14.40 3.85 -7.55
C SER A 140 -15.22 2.56 -7.56
N GLU A 141 -16.30 2.52 -8.34
CA GLU A 141 -17.11 1.31 -8.56
C GLU A 141 -16.25 0.21 -9.18
N LYS A 142 -15.54 0.52 -10.27
CA LYS A 142 -14.61 -0.43 -10.91
C LYS A 142 -13.51 -0.92 -9.96
N ALA A 143 -12.99 -0.05 -9.10
CA ALA A 143 -11.98 -0.44 -8.12
C ALA A 143 -12.53 -1.43 -7.10
N LEU A 144 -13.76 -1.20 -6.61
CA LEU A 144 -14.43 -2.13 -5.70
C LEU A 144 -14.78 -3.46 -6.38
N ASP A 145 -15.21 -3.45 -7.64
CA ASP A 145 -15.47 -4.68 -8.40
C ASP A 145 -14.19 -5.53 -8.51
N LEU A 146 -13.06 -4.91 -8.90
CA LEU A 146 -11.76 -5.59 -8.97
C LEU A 146 -11.30 -6.13 -7.61
N ILE A 147 -11.54 -5.40 -6.53
CA ILE A 147 -11.24 -5.86 -5.17
C ILE A 147 -12.11 -7.07 -4.82
N GLY A 148 -13.41 -7.02 -5.13
CA GLY A 148 -14.35 -8.10 -4.90
C GLY A 148 -13.97 -9.38 -5.66
N GLU A 149 -13.66 -9.26 -6.94
CA GLU A 149 -13.18 -10.36 -7.78
C GLU A 149 -11.89 -10.97 -7.25
N PHE A 150 -10.92 -10.13 -6.88
CA PHE A 150 -9.64 -10.57 -6.31
C PHE A 150 -9.81 -11.34 -5.01
N LEU A 151 -10.64 -10.83 -4.08
CA LEU A 151 -10.89 -11.49 -2.80
C LEU A 151 -11.64 -12.80 -3.00
N THR A 152 -12.69 -12.83 -3.82
CA THR A 152 -13.44 -14.05 -4.14
C THR A 152 -12.51 -15.13 -4.69
N ALA A 153 -11.71 -14.79 -5.72
CA ALA A 153 -10.74 -15.72 -6.29
C ALA A 153 -9.66 -16.18 -5.29
N SER A 154 -9.40 -15.41 -4.24
CA SER A 154 -8.43 -15.78 -3.20
C SER A 154 -9.02 -16.74 -2.17
N PHE A 155 -10.34 -16.67 -1.92
CA PHE A 155 -11.04 -17.61 -1.03
C PHE A 155 -11.32 -18.96 -1.67
N ASP A 156 -11.39 -19.03 -3.00
CA ASP A 156 -11.69 -20.27 -3.75
C ASP A 156 -10.43 -21.15 -4.00
N ARG A 157 -9.27 -20.75 -3.45
CA ARG A 157 -8.00 -21.51 -3.54
C ARG A 157 -7.79 -22.42 -2.36
#